data_3f9c2b4eeb50dc451666bdf7c03bde27
#
_entry.id   3f9c2b4eeb50dc451666bdf7c03bde27
#
_cell.length_a   1.000
_cell.length_b   1.000
_cell.length_c   1.000
_cell.angle_alpha   90.00
_cell.angle_beta   90.00
_cell.angle_gamma   90.00
#
_symmetry.space_group_name_H-M   'P 1'
#
loop_
_entity.id
_entity.type
_entity.pdbx_description
1 polymer ?
#
loop_
_entity_poly.entity_id
_entity_poly.type
_entity_poly.pdbx_seq_one_letter_code
_entity_poly.pdbx_strand_id
1 'polypeptide(L)'
;MCGIVGYTGKNSALTPVVDGLRKLEYRGYDSAGIALPTEIGKPLFIEKKAGKLKNLEDALAKTPNATSGIGHTRWATHGGPTDTNAHPHLDNEGKLALIHNGIIENYVQLRTELEKRGHKFKSETDTESVVHLLSDARKENNGDLAAAMRQVCKQLKGSFTLLAIHSDDPSHIVGARRNSPLVVGVGNGENFLASDVAAFIAHTKIALELGQDEVVEITPTSVEVTNLAGQVVKSKQYEISWDASAAERGGFPHFMLKEIYEQPKAIADTLIGRLDGLNVKIKFKKFEKIVIIACGTAYNAGLVGKYAIEKWGQIPVDVELASEYRYREPSLDKKTLVIPISQSGETMDTLMALRYAKSKGATIFSVCNTNGSTIGRESDAVLYTHAGPEIAVASTKAFATQLIAMYLIGLEIGKQLDHLSKKESKVIIEQLSALPAKVEQVLETVEPLRELTRKFKDSQSVLFLGRHVGYPTALEGALKLKELAYMHAEGFAGGELKHGPIALIDKGTPVVAIMPAEHSVLAEKMASNIQEVKARGAVVIAISEFDFIGADHLIRIPKTDQLLQPVLSVVPLQVIAYEMAVARGNDVDQPRNLAKSVTVE
;
A
#
# COMPACT_ATOMS: atom_id res chain seq x y z
N MET A 1 -1.66 8.30 -3.01
CA MET A 1 -0.85 8.13 -4.26
C MET A 1 -1.77 8.29 -5.44
N CYS A 2 -1.32 8.93 -6.50
CA CYS A 2 -2.13 9.17 -7.70
C CYS A 2 -2.01 8.01 -8.72
N GLY A 3 -2.96 7.89 -9.65
CA GLY A 3 -2.88 7.00 -10.80
C GLY A 3 -2.32 7.72 -12.01
N ILE A 4 -1.32 7.14 -12.66
CA ILE A 4 -0.75 7.61 -13.93
C ILE A 4 -0.97 6.57 -15.00
N VAL A 5 -1.43 7.01 -16.20
CA VAL A 5 -1.54 6.18 -17.40
C VAL A 5 -1.08 6.99 -18.61
N GLY A 6 -0.18 6.41 -19.42
CA GLY A 6 0.18 6.86 -20.75
C GLY A 6 -0.04 5.71 -21.72
N TYR A 7 -0.57 6.00 -22.89
CA TYR A 7 -0.82 5.04 -23.97
C TYR A 7 -0.42 5.64 -25.32
N THR A 8 0.26 4.85 -26.13
CA THR A 8 0.47 5.13 -27.55
C THR A 8 0.30 3.85 -28.35
N GLY A 9 -0.45 3.91 -29.47
CA GLY A 9 -0.78 2.72 -30.23
C GLY A 9 -1.47 3.02 -31.56
N LYS A 10 -2.13 2.01 -32.13
CA LYS A 10 -2.90 2.13 -33.39
C LYS A 10 -4.37 2.46 -33.15
N ASN A 11 -4.89 2.16 -31.96
CA ASN A 11 -6.28 2.34 -31.59
C ASN A 11 -6.50 3.70 -30.90
N SER A 12 -7.79 4.04 -30.67
CA SER A 12 -8.12 5.23 -29.86
C SER A 12 -7.52 5.12 -28.47
N ALA A 13 -6.80 6.17 -28.05
CA ALA A 13 -6.15 6.23 -26.74
C ALA A 13 -7.16 6.44 -25.58
N LEU A 14 -8.35 6.97 -25.87
CA LEU A 14 -9.33 7.30 -24.85
C LEU A 14 -9.68 6.09 -23.98
N THR A 15 -10.03 4.96 -24.61
CA THR A 15 -10.45 3.74 -23.90
C THR A 15 -9.32 3.18 -23.01
N PRO A 16 -8.10 2.87 -23.52
CA PRO A 16 -7.05 2.32 -22.66
C PRO A 16 -6.60 3.29 -21.55
N VAL A 17 -6.63 4.62 -21.79
CA VAL A 17 -6.29 5.60 -20.76
C VAL A 17 -7.37 5.63 -19.66
N VAL A 18 -8.65 5.76 -20.03
CA VAL A 18 -9.75 5.85 -19.05
C VAL A 18 -9.93 4.52 -18.30
N ASP A 19 -9.85 3.37 -18.97
CA ASP A 19 -9.92 2.06 -18.33
C ASP A 19 -8.74 1.82 -17.37
N GLY A 20 -7.55 2.24 -17.77
CA GLY A 20 -6.37 2.23 -16.89
C GLY A 20 -6.56 3.12 -15.67
N LEU A 21 -7.08 4.34 -15.83
CA LEU A 21 -7.39 5.23 -14.71
C LEU A 21 -8.45 4.62 -13.79
N ARG A 22 -9.47 3.94 -14.35
CA ARG A 22 -10.52 3.26 -13.56
C ARG A 22 -9.92 2.15 -12.68
N LYS A 23 -8.93 1.43 -13.20
CA LYS A 23 -8.20 0.40 -12.43
C LYS A 23 -7.27 1.02 -11.37
N LEU A 24 -6.88 2.28 -11.52
CA LEU A 24 -6.00 3.01 -10.59
C LEU A 24 -6.74 4.00 -9.68
N GLU A 25 -8.07 4.14 -9.79
CA GLU A 25 -8.84 5.11 -9.01
C GLU A 25 -8.68 4.94 -7.49
N TYR A 26 -8.46 3.71 -7.02
CA TYR A 26 -8.17 3.42 -5.61
C TYR A 26 -6.89 4.13 -5.09
N ARG A 27 -6.03 4.62 -5.98
CA ARG A 27 -4.82 5.37 -5.64
C ARG A 27 -5.06 6.87 -5.44
N GLY A 28 -6.11 7.43 -6.06
CA GLY A 28 -6.46 8.85 -5.94
C GLY A 28 -7.80 9.12 -6.61
N TYR A 29 -8.65 9.87 -5.94
CA TYR A 29 -10.05 10.13 -6.36
C TYR A 29 -10.52 11.55 -6.04
N ASP A 30 -9.58 12.48 -5.78
CA ASP A 30 -9.88 13.89 -5.52
C ASP A 30 -10.10 14.71 -6.80
N SER A 31 -9.48 14.28 -7.89
CA SER A 31 -9.70 14.80 -9.23
C SER A 31 -9.15 13.85 -10.28
N ALA A 32 -9.62 13.96 -11.53
CA ALA A 32 -9.11 13.21 -12.67
C ALA A 32 -9.02 14.08 -13.92
N GLY A 33 -8.16 13.68 -14.86
CA GLY A 33 -8.08 14.37 -16.15
C GLY A 33 -7.22 13.64 -17.17
N ILE A 34 -7.38 14.03 -18.44
CA ILE A 34 -6.68 13.49 -19.59
C ILE A 34 -6.13 14.59 -20.49
N ALA A 35 -5.07 14.28 -21.24
CA ALA A 35 -4.59 15.08 -22.36
C ALA A 35 -4.41 14.20 -23.60
N LEU A 36 -4.89 14.69 -24.75
CA LEU A 36 -4.87 13.99 -26.02
C LEU A 36 -4.31 14.93 -27.11
N PRO A 37 -3.29 14.53 -27.88
CA PRO A 37 -2.86 15.24 -29.08
C PRO A 37 -3.81 14.91 -30.23
N THR A 38 -4.53 15.91 -30.75
CA THR A 38 -5.52 15.72 -31.81
C THR A 38 -5.00 16.10 -33.19
N GLU A 39 -4.21 17.16 -33.26
CA GLU A 39 -3.57 17.64 -34.49
C GLU A 39 -2.13 18.05 -34.19
N ILE A 40 -1.22 17.75 -35.14
CA ILE A 40 0.20 18.09 -35.02
C ILE A 40 0.36 19.62 -34.89
N GLY A 41 1.09 20.06 -33.88
CA GLY A 41 1.42 21.47 -33.63
C GLY A 41 0.26 22.33 -33.11
N LYS A 42 -0.94 21.79 -32.93
CA LYS A 42 -2.07 22.49 -32.32
C LYS A 42 -2.12 22.27 -30.80
N PRO A 43 -2.83 23.11 -30.05
CA PRO A 43 -3.05 22.86 -28.63
C PRO A 43 -3.67 21.49 -28.37
N LEU A 44 -3.26 20.85 -27.28
CA LEU A 44 -3.76 19.56 -26.85
C LEU A 44 -5.23 19.66 -26.38
N PHE A 45 -6.03 18.64 -26.65
CA PHE A 45 -7.31 18.48 -25.98
C PHE A 45 -7.07 18.11 -24.52
N ILE A 46 -7.74 18.80 -23.61
CA ILE A 46 -7.68 18.52 -22.17
C ILE A 46 -9.10 18.53 -21.59
N GLU A 47 -9.40 17.52 -20.78
CA GLU A 47 -10.57 17.50 -19.90
C GLU A 47 -10.12 17.15 -18.48
N LYS A 48 -10.59 17.90 -17.49
CA LYS A 48 -10.24 17.73 -16.06
C LYS A 48 -11.45 17.98 -15.19
N LYS A 49 -11.66 17.14 -14.16
CA LYS A 49 -12.76 17.27 -13.21
C LYS A 49 -12.31 16.97 -11.79
N ALA A 50 -12.77 17.80 -10.86
CA ALA A 50 -12.69 17.51 -9.43
C ALA A 50 -13.63 16.35 -9.05
N GLY A 51 -13.25 15.58 -8.04
CA GLY A 51 -13.98 14.42 -7.55
C GLY A 51 -13.60 13.12 -8.27
N LYS A 52 -14.46 12.12 -8.14
CA LYS A 52 -14.22 10.76 -8.67
C LYS A 52 -14.11 10.73 -10.20
N LEU A 53 -13.47 9.71 -10.74
CA LEU A 53 -13.27 9.49 -12.18
C LEU A 53 -14.58 9.57 -12.98
N LYS A 54 -15.69 9.18 -12.38
CA LYS A 54 -17.03 9.27 -12.99
C LYS A 54 -17.35 10.70 -13.48
N ASN A 55 -16.94 11.75 -12.75
CA ASN A 55 -17.15 13.13 -13.16
C ASN A 55 -16.40 13.46 -14.46
N LEU A 56 -15.19 12.92 -14.62
CA LEU A 56 -14.45 13.04 -15.86
C LEU A 56 -15.12 12.26 -16.99
N GLU A 57 -15.51 10.99 -16.76
CA GLU A 57 -16.18 10.16 -17.76
C GLU A 57 -17.43 10.82 -18.34
N ASP A 58 -18.24 11.43 -17.48
CA ASP A 58 -19.46 12.15 -17.89
C ASP A 58 -19.17 13.39 -18.77
N ALA A 59 -17.98 13.98 -18.62
CA ALA A 59 -17.53 15.13 -19.42
C ALA A 59 -16.93 14.72 -20.78
N LEU A 60 -16.55 13.43 -20.98
CA LEU A 60 -15.84 12.94 -22.16
C LEU A 60 -16.74 12.58 -23.37
N ALA A 61 -18.05 12.86 -23.34
CA ALA A 61 -19.00 12.50 -24.40
C ALA A 61 -18.66 13.05 -25.80
N LYS A 62 -17.85 14.08 -25.91
CA LYS A 62 -17.43 14.73 -27.17
C LYS A 62 -15.90 14.76 -27.34
N THR A 63 -15.21 13.74 -26.87
CA THR A 63 -13.75 13.68 -26.96
C THR A 63 -13.28 13.40 -28.38
N PRO A 64 -12.33 14.17 -28.91
CA PRO A 64 -11.76 13.91 -30.23
C PRO A 64 -10.96 12.60 -30.25
N ASN A 65 -10.84 11.98 -31.43
CA ASN A 65 -10.04 10.78 -31.59
C ASN A 65 -8.54 11.10 -31.59
N ALA A 66 -7.78 10.34 -30.82
CA ALA A 66 -6.33 10.39 -30.77
C ALA A 66 -5.77 8.99 -30.54
N THR A 67 -4.59 8.69 -31.05
CA THR A 67 -3.93 7.38 -30.93
C THR A 67 -2.92 7.30 -29.78
N SER A 68 -2.71 8.41 -29.09
CA SER A 68 -1.91 8.50 -27.88
C SER A 68 -2.55 9.44 -26.87
N GLY A 69 -2.16 9.33 -25.62
CA GLY A 69 -2.69 10.18 -24.56
C GLY A 69 -2.11 9.86 -23.20
N ILE A 70 -2.24 10.81 -22.29
CA ILE A 70 -1.87 10.67 -20.89
C ILE A 70 -3.09 10.97 -20.01
N GLY A 71 -3.19 10.28 -18.88
CA GLY A 71 -4.27 10.46 -17.93
C GLY A 71 -3.81 10.31 -16.48
N HIS A 72 -4.56 10.95 -15.59
CA HIS A 72 -4.21 11.03 -14.18
C HIS A 72 -5.44 10.97 -13.28
N THR A 73 -5.34 10.24 -12.17
CA THR A 73 -6.24 10.36 -11.01
C THR A 73 -5.43 10.88 -9.83
N ARG A 74 -5.91 11.96 -9.19
CA ARG A 74 -5.15 12.73 -8.21
C ARG A 74 -5.60 12.44 -6.78
N TRP A 75 -4.64 12.30 -5.89
CA TRP A 75 -4.76 12.51 -4.46
C TRP A 75 -4.03 13.81 -4.12
N ALA A 76 -4.76 14.80 -3.62
CA ALA A 76 -4.26 16.16 -3.49
C ALA A 76 -3.17 16.28 -2.41
N THR A 77 -2.01 16.84 -2.79
CA THR A 77 -0.89 17.18 -1.89
C THR A 77 -0.68 18.70 -1.84
N HIS A 78 -0.55 19.35 -3.00
CA HIS A 78 -0.36 20.80 -3.15
C HIS A 78 -1.54 21.39 -3.94
N GLY A 79 -2.25 22.36 -3.37
CA GLY A 79 -3.47 22.93 -3.91
C GLY A 79 -4.70 22.02 -3.72
N GLY A 80 -5.87 22.62 -3.47
CA GLY A 80 -7.12 21.92 -3.22
C GLY A 80 -7.63 21.07 -4.39
N PRO A 81 -8.63 20.19 -4.18
CA PRO A 81 -9.22 19.35 -5.22
C PRO A 81 -10.18 20.16 -6.11
N THR A 82 -9.63 20.90 -7.07
CA THR A 82 -10.37 21.71 -8.04
C THR A 82 -10.04 21.29 -9.46
N ASP A 83 -10.89 21.64 -10.44
CA ASP A 83 -10.62 21.38 -11.86
C ASP A 83 -9.29 22.03 -12.30
N THR A 84 -8.97 23.22 -11.78
CA THR A 84 -7.73 23.94 -12.10
C THR A 84 -6.50 23.21 -11.61
N ASN A 85 -6.54 22.66 -10.39
CA ASN A 85 -5.44 21.94 -9.78
C ASN A 85 -5.37 20.46 -10.18
N ALA A 86 -6.37 19.95 -10.92
CA ALA A 86 -6.33 18.62 -11.49
C ALA A 86 -5.25 18.52 -12.57
N HIS A 87 -4.62 17.36 -12.73
CA HIS A 87 -3.71 17.04 -13.83
C HIS A 87 -4.50 16.57 -15.07
N PRO A 88 -3.93 16.75 -16.26
CA PRO A 88 -2.64 17.30 -16.65
C PRO A 88 -2.52 18.82 -16.51
N HIS A 89 -1.28 19.31 -16.35
CA HIS A 89 -0.94 20.74 -16.51
C HIS A 89 -0.32 21.00 -17.87
N LEU A 90 -0.58 22.20 -18.42
CA LEU A 90 -0.09 22.64 -19.72
C LEU A 90 0.99 23.70 -19.59
N ASP A 91 1.88 23.76 -20.57
CA ASP A 91 2.69 24.94 -20.81
C ASP A 91 1.84 26.14 -21.27
N ASN A 92 2.43 27.32 -21.38
CA ASN A 92 1.69 28.52 -21.77
C ASN A 92 1.19 28.53 -23.23
N GLU A 93 1.76 27.67 -24.10
CA GLU A 93 1.35 27.51 -25.49
C GLU A 93 0.21 26.47 -25.64
N GLY A 94 -0.07 25.67 -24.61
CA GLY A 94 -1.06 24.60 -24.62
C GLY A 94 -0.63 23.38 -25.46
N LYS A 95 0.64 23.26 -25.80
CA LYS A 95 1.20 22.22 -26.68
C LYS A 95 1.91 21.09 -25.94
N LEU A 96 2.35 21.35 -24.72
CA LEU A 96 3.00 20.38 -23.83
C LEU A 96 2.10 20.10 -22.65
N ALA A 97 1.76 18.84 -22.40
CA ALA A 97 1.05 18.40 -21.21
C ALA A 97 1.95 17.54 -20.34
N LEU A 98 1.81 17.70 -19.02
CA LEU A 98 2.54 16.93 -18.00
C LEU A 98 1.58 16.45 -16.91
N ILE A 99 1.78 15.20 -16.49
CA ILE A 99 1.17 14.61 -15.27
C ILE A 99 2.28 14.18 -14.32
N HIS A 100 1.99 14.20 -13.02
CA HIS A 100 2.98 13.97 -11.98
C HIS A 100 2.38 13.23 -10.78
N ASN A 101 3.12 12.23 -10.29
CA ASN A 101 2.95 11.63 -8.97
C ASN A 101 4.17 11.96 -8.12
N GLY A 102 3.96 12.43 -6.90
CA GLY A 102 5.04 12.76 -5.98
C GLY A 102 4.97 14.18 -5.43
N ILE A 103 6.10 14.70 -5.00
CA ILE A 103 6.27 16.07 -4.51
C ILE A 103 7.60 16.63 -5.04
N ILE A 104 7.54 17.83 -5.62
CA ILE A 104 8.72 18.60 -6.03
C ILE A 104 9.06 19.59 -4.91
N GLU A 105 9.99 19.21 -4.04
CA GLU A 105 10.32 19.96 -2.82
C GLU A 105 10.85 21.37 -3.08
N ASN A 106 11.53 21.58 -4.21
CA ASN A 106 12.08 22.89 -4.58
C ASN A 106 11.15 23.71 -5.51
N TYR A 107 9.86 23.35 -5.60
CA TYR A 107 8.92 23.99 -6.54
C TYR A 107 8.77 25.51 -6.32
N VAL A 108 8.83 25.99 -5.09
CA VAL A 108 8.69 27.44 -4.78
C VAL A 108 9.82 28.24 -5.43
N GLN A 109 11.05 27.73 -5.34
CA GLN A 109 12.21 28.36 -5.99
C GLN A 109 12.04 28.32 -7.53
N LEU A 110 11.69 27.15 -8.09
CA LEU A 110 11.48 26.98 -9.55
C LEU A 110 10.38 27.90 -10.06
N ARG A 111 9.24 27.98 -9.35
CA ARG A 111 8.12 28.88 -9.69
C ARG A 111 8.57 30.33 -9.74
N THR A 112 9.28 30.80 -8.72
CA THR A 112 9.76 32.19 -8.65
C THR A 112 10.70 32.53 -9.83
N GLU A 113 11.57 31.60 -10.24
CA GLU A 113 12.47 31.77 -11.37
C GLU A 113 11.73 31.77 -12.70
N LEU A 114 10.75 30.90 -12.88
CA LEU A 114 9.92 30.81 -14.09
C LEU A 114 9.00 32.01 -14.26
N GLU A 115 8.41 32.53 -13.19
CA GLU A 115 7.64 33.78 -13.23
C GLU A 115 8.49 34.98 -13.69
N LYS A 116 9.76 35.07 -13.26
CA LYS A 116 10.72 36.09 -13.76
C LYS A 116 11.03 35.93 -15.26
N ARG A 117 10.95 34.70 -15.78
CA ARG A 117 11.11 34.41 -17.23
C ARG A 117 9.83 34.67 -18.03
N GLY A 118 8.73 35.06 -17.39
CA GLY A 118 7.46 35.42 -18.02
C GLY A 118 6.43 34.29 -18.10
N HIS A 119 6.67 33.13 -17.46
CA HIS A 119 5.66 32.08 -17.38
C HIS A 119 4.49 32.49 -16.49
N LYS A 120 3.28 32.15 -16.95
CA LYS A 120 2.02 32.44 -16.22
C LYS A 120 1.50 31.14 -15.62
N PHE A 121 1.35 31.13 -14.33
CA PHE A 121 0.81 30.03 -13.55
C PHE A 121 -0.71 30.16 -13.37
N LYS A 122 -1.43 29.05 -13.49
CA LYS A 122 -2.89 28.97 -13.31
C LYS A 122 -3.28 28.17 -12.08
N SER A 123 -2.43 27.23 -11.64
CA SER A 123 -2.70 26.35 -10.52
C SER A 123 -1.81 26.65 -9.32
N GLU A 124 -2.17 26.02 -8.19
CA GLU A 124 -1.39 26.05 -6.95
C GLU A 124 -0.46 24.85 -6.81
N THR A 125 -0.38 23.99 -7.84
CA THR A 125 0.38 22.73 -7.76
C THR A 125 1.87 22.96 -8.01
N ASP A 126 2.68 22.11 -7.41
CA ASP A 126 4.11 22.00 -7.69
C ASP A 126 4.39 21.55 -9.12
N THR A 127 3.52 20.73 -9.68
CA THR A 127 3.60 20.15 -11.03
C THR A 127 3.63 21.19 -12.14
N GLU A 128 2.91 22.30 -12.01
CA GLU A 128 2.90 23.36 -13.03
C GLU A 128 4.28 24.01 -13.21
N SER A 129 5.09 24.04 -12.15
CA SER A 129 6.49 24.47 -12.26
C SER A 129 7.31 23.54 -13.18
N VAL A 130 7.03 22.24 -13.14
CA VAL A 130 7.75 21.25 -13.95
C VAL A 130 7.39 21.36 -15.43
N VAL A 131 6.11 21.56 -15.78
CA VAL A 131 5.72 21.68 -17.20
C VAL A 131 6.31 22.93 -17.85
N HIS A 132 6.37 24.05 -17.14
CA HIS A 132 7.02 25.26 -17.65
C HIS A 132 8.53 25.10 -17.79
N LEU A 133 9.19 24.46 -16.80
CA LEU A 133 10.62 24.15 -16.88
C LEU A 133 10.92 23.21 -18.06
N LEU A 134 10.04 22.22 -18.28
CA LEU A 134 10.17 21.26 -19.39
C LEU A 134 9.94 21.93 -20.76
N SER A 135 9.03 22.90 -20.85
CA SER A 135 8.81 23.69 -22.07
C SER A 135 10.04 24.50 -22.45
N ASP A 136 10.71 25.15 -21.48
CA ASP A 136 11.97 25.86 -21.73
C ASP A 136 13.08 24.89 -22.14
N ALA A 137 13.27 23.81 -21.37
CA ALA A 137 14.30 22.81 -21.67
C ALA A 137 14.10 22.15 -23.05
N ARG A 138 12.85 21.94 -23.51
CA ARG A 138 12.57 21.40 -24.85
C ARG A 138 13.02 22.34 -25.95
N LYS A 139 12.84 23.64 -25.78
CA LYS A 139 13.34 24.67 -26.74
C LYS A 139 14.87 24.65 -26.79
N GLU A 140 15.53 24.54 -25.65
CA GLU A 140 17.01 24.44 -25.57
C GLU A 140 17.56 23.15 -26.20
N ASN A 141 16.78 22.06 -26.19
CA ASN A 141 17.16 20.76 -26.78
C ASN A 141 16.57 20.53 -28.20
N ASN A 142 16.30 21.59 -28.97
CA ASN A 142 15.82 21.53 -30.35
C ASN A 142 14.56 20.67 -30.56
N GLY A 143 13.68 20.62 -29.56
CA GLY A 143 12.43 19.89 -29.61
C GLY A 143 12.50 18.46 -29.07
N ASP A 144 13.67 17.95 -28.72
CA ASP A 144 13.84 16.62 -28.09
C ASP A 144 13.27 16.62 -26.66
N LEU A 145 12.12 15.96 -26.49
CA LEU A 145 11.40 15.92 -25.22
C LEU A 145 12.12 15.03 -24.18
N ALA A 146 12.79 13.97 -24.62
CA ALA A 146 13.51 13.08 -23.70
C ALA A 146 14.81 13.73 -23.18
N ALA A 147 15.57 14.42 -24.05
CA ALA A 147 16.71 15.20 -23.61
C ALA A 147 16.30 16.32 -22.64
N ALA A 148 15.19 17.01 -22.93
CA ALA A 148 14.60 18.01 -22.04
C ALA A 148 14.20 17.40 -20.67
N MET A 149 13.56 16.23 -20.68
CA MET A 149 13.18 15.53 -19.44
C MET A 149 14.42 15.17 -18.61
N ARG A 150 15.48 14.65 -19.22
CA ARG A 150 16.77 14.38 -18.54
C ARG A 150 17.37 15.65 -17.92
N GLN A 151 17.31 16.77 -18.62
CA GLN A 151 17.80 18.06 -18.14
C GLN A 151 16.98 18.57 -16.93
N VAL A 152 15.66 18.45 -17.00
CA VAL A 152 14.73 18.86 -15.93
C VAL A 152 14.93 17.99 -14.69
N CYS A 153 14.96 16.65 -14.83
CA CYS A 153 15.14 15.74 -13.70
C CYS A 153 16.40 16.01 -12.86
N LYS A 154 17.47 16.56 -13.46
CA LYS A 154 18.69 16.96 -12.73
C LYS A 154 18.46 18.17 -11.80
N GLN A 155 17.47 18.99 -12.07
CA GLN A 155 17.16 20.21 -11.31
C GLN A 155 16.11 19.96 -10.21
N LEU A 156 15.29 18.90 -10.36
CA LEU A 156 14.23 18.59 -9.41
C LEU A 156 14.76 17.94 -8.14
N LYS A 157 14.19 18.33 -6.99
CA LYS A 157 14.39 17.70 -5.68
C LYS A 157 13.09 17.04 -5.25
N GLY A 158 13.19 15.91 -4.53
CA GLY A 158 12.04 15.16 -4.03
C GLY A 158 11.76 13.89 -4.83
N SER A 159 10.56 13.34 -4.64
CA SER A 159 10.06 12.11 -5.24
C SER A 159 9.13 12.44 -6.40
N PHE A 160 9.33 11.81 -7.56
CA PHE A 160 8.45 12.07 -8.71
C PHE A 160 8.35 10.89 -9.67
N THR A 161 7.18 10.80 -10.30
CA THR A 161 6.94 10.14 -11.59
C THR A 161 6.29 11.14 -12.50
N LEU A 162 6.91 11.40 -13.63
CA LEU A 162 6.49 12.37 -14.64
C LEU A 162 6.13 11.65 -15.93
N LEU A 163 5.01 12.02 -16.57
CA LEU A 163 4.75 11.70 -17.98
C LEU A 163 4.42 12.99 -18.72
N ALA A 164 5.01 13.14 -19.92
CA ALA A 164 4.81 14.27 -20.79
C ALA A 164 4.50 13.85 -22.23
N ILE A 165 3.65 14.63 -22.89
CA ILE A 165 3.30 14.49 -24.31
C ILE A 165 3.29 15.87 -24.95
N HIS A 166 3.78 15.98 -26.20
CA HIS A 166 3.81 17.21 -26.95
C HIS A 166 3.08 17.09 -28.30
N SER A 167 2.33 18.12 -28.69
CA SER A 167 1.53 18.09 -29.92
C SER A 167 2.34 18.06 -31.23
N ASP A 168 3.62 18.48 -31.24
CA ASP A 168 4.47 18.37 -32.42
C ASP A 168 4.89 16.92 -32.73
N ASP A 169 4.91 16.05 -31.70
CA ASP A 169 5.21 14.62 -31.85
C ASP A 169 4.18 13.78 -31.07
N PRO A 170 2.97 13.66 -31.62
CA PRO A 170 1.83 13.10 -30.89
C PRO A 170 1.95 11.62 -30.56
N SER A 171 2.82 10.88 -31.23
CA SER A 171 3.02 9.45 -30.99
C SER A 171 4.03 9.14 -29.88
N HIS A 172 4.79 10.12 -29.44
CA HIS A 172 5.82 10.02 -28.40
C HIS A 172 5.30 10.39 -27.02
N ILE A 173 5.48 9.51 -26.06
CA ILE A 173 5.27 9.80 -24.64
C ILE A 173 6.60 9.60 -23.92
N VAL A 174 6.99 10.58 -23.13
CA VAL A 174 8.22 10.53 -22.34
C VAL A 174 7.87 10.47 -20.86
N GLY A 175 8.45 9.50 -20.17
CA GLY A 175 8.30 9.34 -18.73
C GLY A 175 9.64 9.41 -17.99
N ALA A 176 9.60 9.79 -16.72
CA ALA A 176 10.76 9.77 -15.83
C ALA A 176 10.33 9.40 -14.41
N ARG A 177 11.24 8.80 -13.63
CA ARG A 177 10.94 8.50 -12.23
C ARG A 177 12.13 8.70 -11.30
N ARG A 178 11.79 9.13 -10.07
CA ARG A 178 12.65 9.10 -8.88
C ARG A 178 11.79 8.75 -7.68
N ASN A 179 12.05 7.62 -7.02
CA ASN A 179 11.36 7.08 -5.84
C ASN A 179 9.88 6.67 -6.08
N SER A 180 9.08 7.46 -6.78
CA SER A 180 7.68 7.15 -7.12
C SER A 180 7.62 6.09 -8.24
N PRO A 181 6.64 5.13 -8.24
CA PRO A 181 6.62 4.01 -9.18
C PRO A 181 6.24 4.42 -10.61
N LEU A 182 6.94 3.83 -11.60
CA LEU A 182 6.59 3.85 -13.02
C LEU A 182 6.99 2.51 -13.63
N VAL A 183 6.12 1.91 -14.42
CA VAL A 183 6.32 0.66 -15.13
C VAL A 183 5.92 0.82 -16.59
N VAL A 184 6.63 0.13 -17.48
CA VAL A 184 6.31 0.07 -18.91
C VAL A 184 5.54 -1.20 -19.22
N GLY A 185 4.43 -1.11 -19.94
CA GLY A 185 3.76 -2.24 -20.57
C GLY A 185 4.13 -2.32 -22.04
N VAL A 186 4.62 -3.48 -22.50
CA VAL A 186 5.03 -3.70 -23.89
C VAL A 186 3.99 -4.54 -24.59
N GLY A 187 3.26 -3.94 -25.54
CA GLY A 187 2.22 -4.60 -26.33
C GLY A 187 2.62 -4.84 -27.79
N ASN A 188 1.67 -5.30 -28.59
CA ASN A 188 1.89 -5.53 -30.02
C ASN A 188 1.38 -4.35 -30.86
N GLY A 189 2.28 -3.41 -31.18
CA GLY A 189 1.96 -2.17 -31.87
C GLY A 189 1.27 -1.14 -30.97
N GLU A 190 1.45 -1.29 -29.67
CA GLU A 190 1.01 -0.37 -28.62
C GLU A 190 1.90 -0.51 -27.38
N ASN A 191 2.14 0.57 -26.68
CA ASN A 191 2.93 0.59 -25.45
C ASN A 191 2.28 1.49 -24.39
N PHE A 192 2.59 1.19 -23.14
CA PHE A 192 1.99 1.80 -21.95
C PHE A 192 3.06 2.31 -20.99
N LEU A 193 2.74 3.42 -20.32
CA LEU A 193 3.42 3.86 -19.09
C LEU A 193 2.38 3.97 -17.98
N ALA A 194 2.62 3.35 -16.83
CA ALA A 194 1.67 3.44 -15.73
C ALA A 194 2.35 3.39 -14.37
N SER A 195 1.67 3.92 -13.35
CA SER A 195 2.14 3.81 -11.96
C SER A 195 1.93 2.42 -11.36
N ASP A 196 1.16 1.54 -12.04
CA ASP A 196 0.94 0.15 -11.65
C ASP A 196 0.54 -0.69 -12.88
N VAL A 197 0.95 -1.96 -12.90
CA VAL A 197 0.64 -2.91 -13.97
C VAL A 197 -0.86 -3.16 -14.14
N ALA A 198 -1.67 -2.94 -13.11
CA ALA A 198 -3.12 -3.08 -13.15
C ALA A 198 -3.77 -2.22 -14.25
N ALA A 199 -3.14 -1.08 -14.59
CA ALA A 199 -3.64 -0.17 -15.61
C ALA A 199 -3.67 -0.79 -17.02
N PHE A 200 -2.73 -1.68 -17.35
CA PHE A 200 -2.56 -2.21 -18.70
C PHE A 200 -2.58 -3.74 -18.79
N ILE A 201 -2.75 -4.46 -17.70
CA ILE A 201 -2.71 -5.94 -17.69
C ILE A 201 -3.74 -6.59 -18.61
N ALA A 202 -4.85 -5.90 -18.91
CA ALA A 202 -5.85 -6.36 -19.88
C ALA A 202 -5.33 -6.33 -21.34
N HIS A 203 -4.28 -5.57 -21.63
CA HIS A 203 -3.67 -5.38 -22.95
C HIS A 203 -2.39 -6.17 -23.11
N THR A 204 -1.54 -6.21 -22.10
CA THR A 204 -0.27 -6.94 -22.13
C THR A 204 0.14 -7.41 -20.73
N LYS A 205 0.72 -8.62 -20.68
CA LYS A 205 1.37 -9.17 -19.47
C LYS A 205 2.89 -8.93 -19.45
N ILE A 206 3.46 -8.33 -20.49
CA ILE A 206 4.89 -8.05 -20.57
C ILE A 206 5.16 -6.67 -20.00
N ALA A 207 6.00 -6.61 -18.98
CA ALA A 207 6.37 -5.37 -18.31
C ALA A 207 7.90 -5.19 -18.26
N LEU A 208 8.36 -3.92 -18.29
CA LEU A 208 9.76 -3.55 -18.04
C LEU A 208 9.88 -2.76 -16.76
N GLU A 209 10.87 -3.11 -15.94
CA GLU A 209 11.24 -2.34 -14.75
C GLU A 209 12.03 -1.10 -15.14
N LEU A 210 11.70 0.04 -14.50
CA LEU A 210 12.49 1.27 -14.57
C LEU A 210 13.27 1.47 -13.28
N GLY A 211 14.55 1.80 -13.40
CA GLY A 211 15.42 2.15 -12.29
C GLY A 211 15.18 3.57 -11.76
N GLN A 212 16.01 3.98 -10.81
CA GLN A 212 16.01 5.35 -10.29
C GLN A 212 16.69 6.29 -11.27
N ASP A 213 16.15 7.51 -11.42
CA ASP A 213 16.70 8.53 -12.31
C ASP A 213 16.84 8.05 -13.77
N GLU A 214 15.88 7.27 -14.23
CA GLU A 214 15.77 6.84 -15.62
C GLU A 214 14.64 7.59 -16.32
N VAL A 215 14.90 7.86 -17.62
CA VAL A 215 13.93 8.45 -18.56
C VAL A 215 13.58 7.40 -19.61
N VAL A 216 12.30 7.22 -19.85
CA VAL A 216 11.76 6.28 -20.83
C VAL A 216 11.00 7.01 -21.91
N GLU A 217 11.22 6.61 -23.15
CA GLU A 217 10.43 7.01 -24.30
C GLU A 217 9.65 5.82 -24.82
N ILE A 218 8.36 6.02 -25.10
CA ILE A 218 7.54 5.04 -25.78
C ILE A 218 6.92 5.61 -27.05
N THR A 219 6.93 4.79 -28.10
CA THR A 219 6.15 4.96 -29.32
C THR A 219 5.26 3.72 -29.50
N PRO A 220 4.37 3.65 -30.50
CA PRO A 220 3.60 2.44 -30.78
C PRO A 220 4.45 1.17 -30.99
N THR A 221 5.71 1.32 -31.40
CA THR A 221 6.57 0.21 -31.84
C THR A 221 7.91 0.11 -31.10
N SER A 222 8.24 1.07 -30.26
CA SER A 222 9.55 1.12 -29.57
C SER A 222 9.41 1.55 -28.12
N VAL A 223 10.34 1.06 -27.29
CA VAL A 223 10.57 1.49 -25.92
C VAL A 223 12.07 1.70 -25.77
N GLU A 224 12.50 2.88 -25.37
CA GLU A 224 13.88 3.20 -25.06
C GLU A 224 14.01 3.75 -23.65
N VAL A 225 14.97 3.24 -22.89
CA VAL A 225 15.24 3.69 -21.50
C VAL A 225 16.67 4.24 -21.45
N THR A 226 16.82 5.44 -20.91
CA THR A 226 18.12 6.10 -20.73
C THR A 226 18.31 6.57 -19.28
N ASN A 227 19.55 6.63 -18.83
CA ASN A 227 19.87 7.33 -17.58
C ASN A 227 19.91 8.86 -17.81
N LEU A 228 20.11 9.66 -16.74
CA LEU A 228 20.19 11.12 -16.85
C LEU A 228 21.39 11.64 -17.67
N ALA A 229 22.38 10.79 -17.96
CA ALA A 229 23.48 11.13 -18.88
C ALA A 229 23.14 10.86 -20.35
N GLY A 230 21.97 10.28 -20.65
CA GLY A 230 21.54 9.94 -22.00
C GLY A 230 22.07 8.59 -22.50
N GLN A 231 22.68 7.79 -21.64
CA GLN A 231 23.15 6.46 -22.00
C GLN A 231 22.00 5.46 -21.92
N VAL A 232 21.85 4.61 -22.94
CA VAL A 232 20.83 3.56 -22.99
C VAL A 232 21.04 2.57 -21.84
N VAL A 233 19.97 2.24 -21.12
CA VAL A 233 19.95 1.29 -20.02
C VAL A 233 19.18 0.05 -20.43
N LYS A 234 19.73 -1.12 -20.13
CA LYS A 234 19.05 -2.40 -20.36
C LYS A 234 18.09 -2.68 -19.20
N SER A 235 16.81 -2.39 -19.39
CA SER A 235 15.77 -2.68 -18.40
C SER A 235 15.45 -4.17 -18.33
N LYS A 236 15.10 -4.64 -17.14
CA LYS A 236 14.68 -6.04 -16.92
C LYS A 236 13.21 -6.20 -17.34
N GLN A 237 12.99 -7.13 -18.27
CA GLN A 237 11.64 -7.55 -18.67
C GLN A 237 11.15 -8.68 -17.76
N TYR A 238 9.87 -8.66 -17.42
CA TYR A 238 9.20 -9.74 -16.68
C TYR A 238 7.76 -9.92 -17.16
N GLU A 239 7.21 -11.10 -16.89
CA GLU A 239 5.83 -11.43 -17.16
C GLU A 239 5.00 -11.33 -15.88
N ILE A 240 3.82 -10.69 -15.98
CA ILE A 240 2.87 -10.53 -14.88
C ILE A 240 2.15 -11.86 -14.67
N SER A 241 2.26 -12.44 -13.47
CA SER A 241 1.80 -13.79 -13.14
C SER A 241 0.32 -13.90 -12.77
N TRP A 242 -0.42 -12.79 -12.62
CA TRP A 242 -1.84 -12.78 -12.28
C TRP A 242 -2.72 -12.23 -13.41
N ASP A 243 -4.01 -12.52 -13.38
CA ASP A 243 -4.96 -12.12 -14.42
C ASP A 243 -5.76 -10.87 -14.03
N ALA A 244 -6.27 -10.15 -15.04
CA ALA A 244 -7.08 -8.95 -14.85
C ALA A 244 -8.33 -9.21 -13.97
N SER A 245 -8.91 -10.41 -14.03
CA SER A 245 -10.04 -10.83 -13.19
C SER A 245 -9.75 -10.82 -11.69
N ALA A 246 -8.49 -10.97 -11.30
CA ALA A 246 -8.09 -10.87 -9.88
C ALA A 246 -8.35 -9.47 -9.29
N ALA A 247 -8.37 -8.44 -10.12
CA ALA A 247 -8.67 -7.06 -9.75
C ALA A 247 -10.16 -6.69 -9.93
N GLU A 248 -11.08 -7.66 -10.01
CA GLU A 248 -12.52 -7.46 -10.10
C GLU A 248 -13.22 -7.82 -8.79
N ARG A 249 -14.43 -7.29 -8.55
CA ARG A 249 -15.18 -7.54 -7.31
C ARG A 249 -15.70 -8.98 -7.17
N GLY A 250 -15.81 -9.73 -8.26
CA GLY A 250 -16.22 -11.15 -8.24
C GLY A 250 -17.59 -11.41 -7.60
N GLY A 251 -18.55 -10.49 -7.76
CA GLY A 251 -19.90 -10.61 -7.18
C GLY A 251 -20.05 -10.02 -5.76
N PHE A 252 -18.98 -9.60 -5.12
CA PHE A 252 -19.05 -8.91 -3.83
C PHE A 252 -19.46 -7.44 -3.99
N PRO A 253 -20.19 -6.86 -3.01
CA PRO A 253 -20.56 -5.44 -3.05
C PRO A 253 -19.36 -4.50 -3.01
N HIS A 254 -18.29 -4.89 -2.30
CA HIS A 254 -17.07 -4.11 -2.10
C HIS A 254 -15.82 -4.98 -2.24
N PHE A 255 -14.69 -4.37 -2.66
CA PHE A 255 -13.39 -5.04 -2.70
C PHE A 255 -12.94 -5.49 -1.32
N MET A 256 -13.11 -4.65 -0.29
CA MET A 256 -12.72 -5.02 1.06
C MET A 256 -13.39 -6.31 1.53
N LEU A 257 -14.69 -6.48 1.30
CA LEU A 257 -15.39 -7.70 1.68
C LEU A 257 -14.85 -8.91 0.92
N LYS A 258 -14.64 -8.79 -0.40
CA LYS A 258 -13.99 -9.83 -1.22
C LYS A 258 -12.64 -10.21 -0.62
N GLU A 259 -11.79 -9.24 -0.30
CA GLU A 259 -10.43 -9.43 0.21
C GLU A 259 -10.42 -10.05 1.61
N ILE A 260 -11.43 -9.78 2.45
CA ILE A 260 -11.66 -10.50 3.71
C ILE A 260 -11.92 -11.99 3.45
N TYR A 261 -12.77 -12.31 2.45
CA TYR A 261 -13.09 -13.69 2.10
C TYR A 261 -11.98 -14.40 1.30
N GLU A 262 -11.05 -13.67 0.70
CA GLU A 262 -9.87 -14.22 0.03
C GLU A 262 -8.74 -14.63 0.99
N GLN A 263 -8.81 -14.29 2.28
CA GLN A 263 -7.74 -14.57 3.25
C GLN A 263 -7.33 -16.04 3.33
N PRO A 264 -8.24 -17.03 3.33
CA PRO A 264 -7.85 -18.45 3.35
C PRO A 264 -6.93 -18.80 2.18
N LYS A 265 -7.32 -18.37 0.97
CA LYS A 265 -6.52 -18.60 -0.24
C LYS A 265 -5.18 -17.86 -0.18
N ALA A 266 -5.18 -16.59 0.21
CA ALA A 266 -3.96 -15.78 0.31
C ALA A 266 -2.95 -16.37 1.33
N ILE A 267 -3.44 -16.88 2.45
CA ILE A 267 -2.62 -17.57 3.45
C ILE A 267 -2.04 -18.87 2.85
N ALA A 268 -2.85 -19.68 2.18
CA ALA A 268 -2.40 -20.90 1.53
C ALA A 268 -1.32 -20.60 0.48
N ASP A 269 -1.53 -19.61 -0.39
CA ASP A 269 -0.59 -19.18 -1.42
C ASP A 269 0.75 -18.67 -0.80
N THR A 270 0.69 -18.03 0.36
CA THR A 270 1.89 -17.59 1.11
C THR A 270 2.68 -18.77 1.67
N LEU A 271 2.02 -19.86 2.04
CA LEU A 271 2.66 -21.05 2.62
C LEU A 271 3.27 -21.99 1.56
N ILE A 272 2.76 -21.97 0.32
CA ILE A 272 3.17 -22.91 -0.75
C ILE A 272 4.69 -22.88 -0.96
N GLY A 273 5.33 -24.06 -0.85
CA GLY A 273 6.76 -24.28 -1.09
C GLY A 273 7.70 -23.66 -0.05
N ARG A 274 7.18 -23.24 1.13
CA ARG A 274 7.96 -22.53 2.14
C ARG A 274 8.01 -23.18 3.53
N LEU A 275 7.18 -24.18 3.76
CA LEU A 275 7.09 -24.86 5.05
C LEU A 275 8.35 -25.70 5.37
N ASP A 276 9.00 -26.25 4.35
CA ASP A 276 10.25 -26.98 4.52
C ASP A 276 11.47 -26.07 4.68
N GLY A 277 11.37 -24.82 4.29
CA GLY A 277 12.38 -23.76 4.43
C GLY A 277 12.16 -22.61 3.46
N LEU A 278 12.66 -21.45 3.83
CA LEU A 278 12.66 -20.28 2.96
C LEU A 278 13.79 -20.41 1.93
N ASN A 279 13.44 -20.33 0.65
CA ASN A 279 14.46 -20.31 -0.41
C ASN A 279 15.08 -18.90 -0.53
N VAL A 280 15.71 -18.42 0.55
CA VAL A 280 16.36 -17.11 0.62
C VAL A 280 17.84 -17.25 0.94
N LYS A 281 18.69 -16.41 0.32
CA LYS A 281 20.14 -16.44 0.51
C LYS A 281 20.57 -15.68 1.78
N ILE A 282 19.84 -15.86 2.89
CA ILE A 282 20.14 -15.24 4.19
C ILE A 282 20.64 -16.32 5.16
N LYS A 283 21.83 -16.07 5.76
CA LYS A 283 22.37 -16.90 6.84
C LYS A 283 22.10 -16.24 8.17
N PHE A 284 21.06 -16.68 8.89
CA PHE A 284 20.64 -16.02 10.14
C PHE A 284 21.66 -16.14 11.28
N LYS A 285 22.50 -17.16 11.29
CA LYS A 285 23.56 -17.37 12.32
C LYS A 285 24.56 -16.21 12.46
N LYS A 286 24.63 -15.29 11.50
CA LYS A 286 25.53 -14.13 11.54
C LYS A 286 24.97 -12.93 12.28
N PHE A 287 23.67 -12.90 12.60
CA PHE A 287 23.02 -11.76 13.22
C PHE A 287 22.86 -11.95 14.72
N GLU A 288 23.03 -10.87 15.45
CA GLU A 288 22.86 -10.78 16.91
C GLU A 288 21.56 -10.06 17.28
N LYS A 289 20.99 -9.30 16.33
CA LYS A 289 19.78 -8.48 16.51
C LYS A 289 18.99 -8.40 15.22
N ILE A 290 17.65 -8.33 15.38
CA ILE A 290 16.72 -8.07 14.29
C ILE A 290 15.99 -6.75 14.58
N VAL A 291 15.79 -5.93 13.55
CA VAL A 291 14.96 -4.73 13.61
C VAL A 291 13.91 -4.82 12.51
N ILE A 292 12.64 -4.81 12.89
CA ILE A 292 11.51 -4.75 11.95
C ILE A 292 11.11 -3.28 11.79
N ILE A 293 11.03 -2.77 10.57
CA ILE A 293 10.61 -1.40 10.27
C ILE A 293 9.38 -1.40 9.37
N ALA A 294 8.35 -0.66 9.75
CA ALA A 294 7.10 -0.61 8.99
C ALA A 294 6.22 0.59 9.39
N CYS A 295 5.13 0.80 8.66
CA CYS A 295 4.09 1.79 8.94
C CYS A 295 2.71 1.11 9.04
N GLY A 296 1.82 1.67 9.89
CA GLY A 296 0.41 1.29 9.97
C GLY A 296 0.18 -0.21 10.21
N THR A 297 -0.67 -0.82 9.40
CA THR A 297 -0.99 -2.25 9.46
C THR A 297 0.25 -3.16 9.42
N ALA A 298 1.23 -2.84 8.60
CA ALA A 298 2.47 -3.61 8.50
C ALA A 298 3.32 -3.51 9.80
N TYR A 299 3.28 -2.37 10.49
CA TYR A 299 3.89 -2.21 11.82
C TYR A 299 3.23 -3.14 12.85
N ASN A 300 1.88 -3.22 12.84
CA ASN A 300 1.15 -4.14 13.71
C ASN A 300 1.49 -5.62 13.42
N ALA A 301 1.67 -5.98 12.14
CA ALA A 301 2.16 -7.31 11.76
C ALA A 301 3.58 -7.57 12.28
N GLY A 302 4.46 -6.58 12.22
CA GLY A 302 5.80 -6.64 12.80
C GLY A 302 5.79 -6.88 14.31
N LEU A 303 4.90 -6.19 15.04
CA LEU A 303 4.72 -6.40 16.48
C LEU A 303 4.30 -7.83 16.82
N VAL A 304 3.40 -8.45 16.04
CA VAL A 304 3.05 -9.86 16.21
C VAL A 304 4.24 -10.75 15.87
N GLY A 305 4.93 -10.46 14.75
CA GLY A 305 6.09 -11.22 14.28
C GLY A 305 7.22 -11.27 15.31
N LYS A 306 7.43 -10.18 16.05
CA LYS A 306 8.40 -10.11 17.16
C LYS A 306 8.21 -11.28 18.14
N TYR A 307 6.99 -11.53 18.61
CA TYR A 307 6.72 -12.61 19.57
C TYR A 307 7.14 -13.99 19.04
N ALA A 308 6.84 -14.27 17.78
CA ALA A 308 7.18 -15.55 17.16
C ALA A 308 8.69 -15.70 16.96
N ILE A 309 9.35 -14.66 16.43
CA ILE A 309 10.80 -14.68 16.17
C ILE A 309 11.58 -14.78 17.48
N GLU A 310 11.22 -14.03 18.51
CA GLU A 310 11.88 -14.12 19.83
C GLU A 310 11.63 -15.47 20.49
N LYS A 311 10.40 -16.03 20.40
CA LYS A 311 10.09 -17.34 21.00
C LYS A 311 10.81 -18.49 20.30
N TRP A 312 10.81 -18.51 18.98
CA TRP A 312 11.37 -19.63 18.20
C TRP A 312 12.84 -19.47 17.89
N GLY A 313 13.29 -18.24 17.64
CA GLY A 313 14.66 -17.91 17.26
C GLY A 313 15.56 -17.50 18.41
N GLN A 314 15.01 -17.16 19.57
CA GLN A 314 15.74 -16.67 20.76
C GLN A 314 16.77 -15.57 20.43
N ILE A 315 16.39 -14.69 19.49
CA ILE A 315 17.17 -13.53 19.05
C ILE A 315 16.39 -12.26 19.38
N PRO A 316 17.03 -11.20 19.92
CA PRO A 316 16.36 -9.94 20.21
C PRO A 316 15.75 -9.29 18.98
N VAL A 317 14.50 -8.81 19.09
CA VAL A 317 13.78 -8.14 18.02
C VAL A 317 13.25 -6.79 18.49
N ASP A 318 13.63 -5.71 17.81
CA ASP A 318 12.98 -4.41 17.93
C ASP A 318 11.99 -4.20 16.77
N VAL A 319 10.89 -3.51 17.03
CA VAL A 319 9.91 -3.10 16.01
C VAL A 319 9.77 -1.60 16.06
N GLU A 320 10.01 -0.93 14.94
CA GLU A 320 10.14 0.51 14.85
C GLU A 320 9.18 1.10 13.82
N LEU A 321 8.62 2.26 14.11
CA LEU A 321 7.90 3.06 13.12
C LEU A 321 8.89 3.59 12.09
N ALA A 322 8.67 3.28 10.82
CA ALA A 322 9.61 3.65 9.76
C ALA A 322 9.78 5.17 9.61
N SER A 323 8.71 5.95 9.86
CA SER A 323 8.73 7.43 9.86
C SER A 323 9.69 8.03 10.89
N GLU A 324 9.89 7.35 12.04
CA GLU A 324 10.71 7.83 13.15
C GLU A 324 12.12 7.24 13.15
N TYR A 325 12.27 6.04 12.57
CA TYR A 325 13.47 5.22 12.70
C TYR A 325 14.77 5.93 12.31
N ARG A 326 14.81 6.54 11.11
CA ARG A 326 16.03 7.18 10.62
C ARG A 326 16.40 8.45 11.38
N TYR A 327 15.39 9.20 11.87
CA TYR A 327 15.60 10.44 12.61
C TYR A 327 16.10 10.21 14.04
N ARG A 328 15.82 9.04 14.60
CA ARG A 328 16.36 8.62 15.89
C ARG A 328 17.85 8.22 15.81
N GLU A 329 18.38 8.02 14.61
CA GLU A 329 19.76 7.60 14.34
C GLU A 329 20.16 6.34 15.13
N PRO A 330 19.45 5.21 15.01
CA PRO A 330 19.71 4.02 15.79
C PRO A 330 21.12 3.46 15.54
N SER A 331 21.71 2.87 16.58
CA SER A 331 22.98 2.15 16.44
C SER A 331 22.77 0.87 15.63
N LEU A 332 23.45 0.77 14.52
CA LEU A 332 23.38 -0.35 13.57
C LEU A 332 24.79 -0.83 13.19
N ASP A 333 24.90 -2.10 12.89
CA ASP A 333 26.13 -2.74 12.44
C ASP A 333 25.85 -3.90 11.47
N LYS A 334 26.91 -4.57 11.03
CA LYS A 334 26.83 -5.73 10.11
C LYS A 334 26.21 -6.99 10.74
N LYS A 335 26.00 -6.99 12.07
CA LYS A 335 25.35 -8.08 12.81
C LYS A 335 23.86 -7.81 13.01
N THR A 336 23.35 -6.70 12.52
CA THR A 336 21.95 -6.34 12.55
C THR A 336 21.26 -6.75 11.25
N LEU A 337 20.16 -7.51 11.36
CA LEU A 337 19.24 -7.77 10.26
C LEU A 337 18.09 -6.79 10.36
N VAL A 338 17.83 -6.05 9.29
CA VAL A 338 16.65 -5.16 9.21
C VAL A 338 15.61 -5.79 8.29
N ILE A 339 14.37 -5.88 8.79
CA ILE A 339 13.23 -6.47 8.07
C ILE A 339 12.19 -5.38 7.78
N PRO A 340 12.24 -4.72 6.61
CA PRO A 340 11.17 -3.84 6.16
C PRO A 340 9.94 -4.64 5.77
N ILE A 341 8.74 -4.21 6.23
CA ILE A 341 7.46 -4.79 5.82
C ILE A 341 6.66 -3.73 5.08
N SER A 342 6.25 -4.04 3.84
CA SER A 342 5.40 -3.15 3.03
C SER A 342 4.57 -3.95 2.03
N GLN A 343 3.24 -3.78 2.02
CA GLN A 343 2.39 -4.44 1.04
C GLN A 343 2.75 -4.00 -0.39
N SER A 344 2.80 -2.71 -0.65
CA SER A 344 3.13 -2.15 -1.97
C SER A 344 4.62 -2.24 -2.32
N GLY A 345 5.49 -2.28 -1.29
CA GLY A 345 6.93 -2.12 -1.46
C GLY A 345 7.37 -0.74 -1.97
N GLU A 346 6.47 0.27 -1.85
CA GLU A 346 6.69 1.65 -2.31
C GLU A 346 6.42 2.68 -1.20
N THR A 347 6.17 2.24 0.04
CA THR A 347 5.94 3.14 1.18
C THR A 347 7.21 3.96 1.45
N MET A 348 7.11 5.29 1.30
CA MET A 348 8.29 6.17 1.30
C MET A 348 9.07 6.11 2.62
N ASP A 349 8.39 6.26 3.75
CA ASP A 349 9.05 6.19 5.06
C ASP A 349 9.81 4.87 5.25
N THR A 350 9.19 3.74 4.85
CA THR A 350 9.82 2.41 4.95
C THR A 350 11.03 2.29 4.02
N LEU A 351 10.94 2.84 2.81
CA LEU A 351 12.04 2.87 1.84
C LEU A 351 13.21 3.71 2.35
N MET A 352 12.94 4.89 2.90
CA MET A 352 13.98 5.77 3.42
C MET A 352 14.64 5.20 4.68
N ALA A 353 13.86 4.56 5.55
CA ALA A 353 14.39 3.83 6.72
C ALA A 353 15.27 2.65 6.30
N LEU A 354 14.88 1.88 5.27
CA LEU A 354 15.69 0.84 4.65
C LEU A 354 17.03 1.38 4.14
N ARG A 355 17.00 2.45 3.36
CA ARG A 355 18.20 3.09 2.79
C ARG A 355 19.14 3.58 3.88
N TYR A 356 18.59 4.18 4.94
CA TYR A 356 19.36 4.57 6.12
C TYR A 356 20.05 3.36 6.75
N ALA A 357 19.31 2.27 7.03
CA ALA A 357 19.87 1.06 7.61
C ALA A 357 20.98 0.45 6.74
N LYS A 358 20.77 0.40 5.43
CA LYS A 358 21.74 -0.10 4.46
C LYS A 358 23.02 0.76 4.43
N SER A 359 22.89 2.09 4.53
CA SER A 359 24.04 3.02 4.60
C SER A 359 24.89 2.81 5.86
N LYS A 360 24.31 2.27 6.94
CA LYS A 360 25.01 1.91 8.19
C LYS A 360 25.57 0.48 8.16
N GLY A 361 25.40 -0.27 7.07
CA GLY A 361 25.96 -1.60 6.88
C GLY A 361 25.08 -2.76 7.34
N ALA A 362 23.83 -2.51 7.74
CA ALA A 362 22.86 -3.56 8.07
C ALA A 362 22.51 -4.39 6.83
N THR A 363 22.18 -5.68 7.03
CA THR A 363 21.60 -6.53 5.97
C THR A 363 20.09 -6.31 5.92
N ILE A 364 19.53 -6.23 4.71
CA ILE A 364 18.11 -5.95 4.49
C ILE A 364 17.39 -7.20 3.95
N PHE A 365 16.38 -7.68 4.67
CA PHE A 365 15.51 -8.76 4.23
C PHE A 365 14.04 -8.31 4.25
N SER A 366 13.50 -7.88 3.14
CA SER A 366 12.15 -7.30 3.11
C SER A 366 11.03 -8.33 2.95
N VAL A 367 9.84 -7.95 3.42
CA VAL A 367 8.57 -8.63 3.17
C VAL A 367 7.69 -7.70 2.35
N CYS A 368 7.38 -8.11 1.11
CA CYS A 368 6.57 -7.34 0.17
C CYS A 368 5.49 -8.21 -0.47
N ASN A 369 4.43 -7.59 -1.00
CA ASN A 369 3.47 -8.31 -1.83
C ASN A 369 3.68 -8.03 -3.32
N THR A 370 4.10 -6.80 -3.68
CA THR A 370 4.26 -6.39 -5.07
C THR A 370 5.65 -6.77 -5.60
N ASN A 371 5.67 -7.65 -6.61
CA ASN A 371 6.89 -8.02 -7.32
C ASN A 371 7.48 -6.80 -8.05
N GLY A 372 8.82 -6.69 -8.07
CA GLY A 372 9.51 -5.61 -8.75
C GLY A 372 9.40 -4.24 -8.07
N SER A 373 8.83 -4.17 -6.86
CA SER A 373 8.74 -2.92 -6.07
C SER A 373 10.10 -2.40 -5.62
N THR A 374 10.18 -1.11 -5.33
CA THR A 374 11.45 -0.43 -4.99
C THR A 374 12.08 -1.02 -3.72
N ILE A 375 11.31 -1.24 -2.65
CA ILE A 375 11.82 -1.87 -1.41
C ILE A 375 12.37 -3.26 -1.73
N GLY A 376 11.64 -4.07 -2.54
CA GLY A 376 12.10 -5.39 -2.95
C GLY A 376 13.41 -5.37 -3.71
N ARG A 377 13.57 -4.45 -4.66
CA ARG A 377 14.79 -4.32 -5.48
C ARG A 377 16.00 -3.84 -4.69
N GLU A 378 15.81 -2.96 -3.71
CA GLU A 378 16.89 -2.40 -2.91
C GLU A 378 17.29 -3.28 -1.72
N SER A 379 16.57 -4.36 -1.46
CA SER A 379 16.86 -5.34 -0.40
C SER A 379 17.88 -6.39 -0.84
N ASP A 380 18.61 -6.95 0.14
CA ASP A 380 19.55 -8.05 -0.11
C ASP A 380 18.81 -9.38 -0.34
N ALA A 381 17.60 -9.52 0.22
CA ALA A 381 16.67 -10.61 -0.05
C ALA A 381 15.22 -10.13 0.17
N VAL A 382 14.26 -10.82 -0.46
CA VAL A 382 12.83 -10.53 -0.37
C VAL A 382 12.03 -11.80 -0.15
N LEU A 383 11.05 -11.74 0.76
CA LEU A 383 9.97 -12.69 0.88
C LEU A 383 8.68 -12.07 0.35
N TYR A 384 8.22 -12.50 -0.82
CA TYR A 384 6.95 -12.05 -1.38
C TYR A 384 5.79 -12.84 -0.76
N THR A 385 4.73 -12.15 -0.34
CA THR A 385 3.57 -12.77 0.34
C THR A 385 2.62 -13.48 -0.61
N HIS A 386 2.61 -13.14 -1.90
CA HIS A 386 1.70 -13.71 -2.91
C HIS A 386 0.21 -13.58 -2.56
N ALA A 387 -0.18 -12.51 -1.85
CA ALA A 387 -1.58 -12.25 -1.49
C ALA A 387 -2.48 -11.89 -2.69
N GLY A 388 -1.89 -11.76 -3.89
CA GLY A 388 -2.57 -11.17 -5.04
C GLY A 388 -2.78 -9.66 -4.88
N PRO A 389 -3.49 -9.01 -5.84
CA PRO A 389 -3.79 -7.59 -5.73
C PRO A 389 -4.76 -7.32 -4.57
N GLU A 390 -4.48 -6.29 -3.79
CA GLU A 390 -5.35 -5.76 -2.73
C GLU A 390 -5.74 -4.33 -3.11
N ILE A 391 -7.02 -4.13 -3.43
CA ILE A 391 -7.56 -2.90 -4.04
C ILE A 391 -8.15 -1.97 -2.99
N ALA A 392 -8.89 -2.52 -2.01
CA ALA A 392 -9.43 -1.73 -0.90
C ALA A 392 -8.30 -1.00 -0.18
N VAL A 393 -8.51 0.28 0.13
CA VAL A 393 -7.48 1.12 0.77
C VAL A 393 -7.07 0.55 2.12
N ALA A 394 -8.05 0.18 2.95
CA ALA A 394 -7.79 -0.48 4.23
C ALA A 394 -7.30 -1.92 4.00
N SER A 395 -6.13 -2.25 4.56
CA SER A 395 -5.50 -3.56 4.37
C SER A 395 -6.21 -4.66 5.16
N THR A 396 -6.40 -5.83 4.53
CA THR A 396 -7.04 -7.01 5.11
C THR A 396 -6.21 -8.28 4.87
N LYS A 397 -6.27 -8.87 3.69
CA LYS A 397 -5.52 -10.08 3.33
C LYS A 397 -3.99 -9.87 3.35
N ALA A 398 -3.52 -8.66 3.04
CA ALA A 398 -2.10 -8.35 3.14
C ALA A 398 -1.60 -8.42 4.58
N PHE A 399 -2.38 -7.98 5.58
CA PHE A 399 -2.03 -8.17 6.98
C PHE A 399 -1.90 -9.65 7.35
N ALA A 400 -2.91 -10.47 7.01
CA ALA A 400 -2.88 -11.91 7.28
C ALA A 400 -1.64 -12.58 6.67
N THR A 401 -1.32 -12.25 5.40
CA THR A 401 -0.14 -12.82 4.73
C THR A 401 1.18 -12.29 5.26
N GLN A 402 1.23 -11.05 5.77
CA GLN A 402 2.39 -10.52 6.49
C GLN A 402 2.62 -11.27 7.81
N LEU A 403 1.56 -11.62 8.56
CA LEU A 403 1.67 -12.47 9.74
C LEU A 403 2.29 -13.83 9.36
N ILE A 404 1.79 -14.48 8.31
CA ILE A 404 2.34 -15.76 7.82
C ILE A 404 3.82 -15.61 7.45
N ALA A 405 4.19 -14.54 6.76
CA ALA A 405 5.58 -14.27 6.41
C ALA A 405 6.47 -14.13 7.67
N MET A 406 6.00 -13.44 8.69
CA MET A 406 6.72 -13.32 9.96
C MET A 406 6.89 -14.67 10.67
N TYR A 407 5.86 -15.52 10.67
CA TYR A 407 5.95 -16.86 11.23
C TYR A 407 6.93 -17.76 10.45
N LEU A 408 6.91 -17.71 9.13
CA LEU A 408 7.86 -18.44 8.28
C LEU A 408 9.31 -17.98 8.54
N ILE A 409 9.53 -16.68 8.72
CA ILE A 409 10.84 -16.11 9.09
C ILE A 409 11.27 -16.62 10.48
N GLY A 410 10.37 -16.56 11.47
CA GLY A 410 10.65 -17.04 12.82
C GLY A 410 10.98 -18.54 12.86
N LEU A 411 10.23 -19.35 12.12
CA LEU A 411 10.46 -20.80 11.98
C LEU A 411 11.84 -21.07 11.34
N GLU A 412 12.19 -20.34 10.27
CA GLU A 412 13.47 -20.48 9.59
C GLU A 412 14.65 -20.08 10.48
N ILE A 413 14.50 -18.96 11.21
CA ILE A 413 15.51 -18.51 12.20
C ILE A 413 15.71 -19.59 13.27
N GLY A 414 14.62 -20.09 13.87
CA GLY A 414 14.68 -21.11 14.90
C GLY A 414 15.34 -22.41 14.44
N LYS A 415 15.09 -22.82 13.18
CA LYS A 415 15.78 -23.97 12.55
C LYS A 415 17.28 -23.69 12.35
N GLN A 416 17.65 -22.54 11.76
CA GLN A 416 19.05 -22.22 11.45
C GLN A 416 19.91 -21.98 12.70
N LEU A 417 19.31 -21.47 13.78
CA LEU A 417 19.99 -21.23 15.05
C LEU A 417 20.00 -22.48 15.97
N ASP A 418 19.41 -23.59 15.52
CA ASP A 418 19.28 -24.83 16.28
C ASP A 418 18.47 -24.68 17.60
N HIS A 419 17.58 -23.69 17.68
CA HIS A 419 16.71 -23.44 18.82
C HIS A 419 15.37 -24.20 18.73
N LEU A 420 15.00 -24.69 17.55
CA LEU A 420 13.86 -25.55 17.31
C LEU A 420 14.32 -26.96 16.91
N SER A 421 13.90 -27.95 17.67
CA SER A 421 14.05 -29.35 17.28
C SER A 421 13.22 -29.68 16.02
N LYS A 422 13.55 -30.78 15.33
CA LYS A 422 12.75 -31.28 14.20
C LYS A 422 11.29 -31.55 14.60
N LYS A 423 11.04 -32.01 15.82
CA LYS A 423 9.71 -32.31 16.34
C LYS A 423 8.89 -31.02 16.55
N GLU A 424 9.48 -30.01 17.18
CA GLU A 424 8.83 -28.69 17.39
C GLU A 424 8.55 -28.00 16.07
N SER A 425 9.52 -27.98 15.15
CA SER A 425 9.34 -27.44 13.80
C SER A 425 8.19 -28.10 13.05
N LYS A 426 8.05 -29.44 13.17
CA LYS A 426 6.95 -30.19 12.55
C LYS A 426 5.59 -29.77 13.12
N VAL A 427 5.47 -29.62 14.42
CA VAL A 427 4.23 -29.14 15.07
C VAL A 427 3.85 -27.74 14.58
N ILE A 428 4.80 -26.82 14.51
CA ILE A 428 4.56 -25.46 13.99
C ILE A 428 4.09 -25.50 12.53
N ILE A 429 4.72 -26.33 11.69
CA ILE A 429 4.34 -26.51 10.28
C ILE A 429 2.92 -27.05 10.15
N GLU A 430 2.54 -28.05 10.94
CA GLU A 430 1.19 -28.60 10.95
C GLU A 430 0.16 -27.54 11.36
N GLN A 431 0.46 -26.73 12.37
CA GLN A 431 -0.40 -25.64 12.81
C GLN A 431 -0.54 -24.54 11.76
N LEU A 432 0.54 -24.12 11.11
CA LEU A 432 0.51 -23.14 10.02
C LEU A 432 -0.30 -23.66 8.83
N SER A 433 -0.13 -24.93 8.47
CA SER A 433 -0.86 -25.58 7.37
C SER A 433 -2.38 -25.65 7.62
N ALA A 434 -2.81 -25.65 8.88
CA ALA A 434 -4.22 -25.70 9.25
C ALA A 434 -4.89 -24.31 9.23
N LEU A 435 -4.14 -23.21 9.18
CA LEU A 435 -4.69 -21.86 9.28
C LEU A 435 -5.70 -21.50 8.17
N PRO A 436 -5.48 -21.84 6.89
CA PRO A 436 -6.47 -21.52 5.86
C PRO A 436 -7.86 -22.05 6.19
N ALA A 437 -7.98 -23.34 6.52
CA ALA A 437 -9.26 -23.96 6.88
C ALA A 437 -9.88 -23.37 8.17
N LYS A 438 -9.04 -22.97 9.14
CA LYS A 438 -9.52 -22.31 10.36
C LYS A 438 -10.05 -20.90 10.07
N VAL A 439 -9.43 -20.16 9.16
CA VAL A 439 -9.94 -18.84 8.71
C VAL A 439 -11.28 -19.00 7.98
N GLU A 440 -11.44 -20.04 7.14
CA GLU A 440 -12.75 -20.37 6.53
C GLU A 440 -13.83 -20.58 7.59
N GLN A 441 -13.52 -21.37 8.65
CA GLN A 441 -14.46 -21.57 9.76
C GLN A 441 -14.81 -20.26 10.48
N VAL A 442 -13.85 -19.34 10.66
CA VAL A 442 -14.15 -18.02 11.24
C VAL A 442 -15.10 -17.24 10.34
N LEU A 443 -14.88 -17.25 9.03
CA LEU A 443 -15.72 -16.54 8.06
C LEU A 443 -17.17 -17.04 8.03
N GLU A 444 -17.42 -18.31 8.35
CA GLU A 444 -18.76 -18.88 8.51
C GLU A 444 -19.50 -18.32 9.75
N THR A 445 -18.78 -17.81 10.75
CA THR A 445 -19.35 -17.32 12.02
C THR A 445 -19.56 -15.82 12.08
N VAL A 446 -19.21 -15.06 11.03
CA VAL A 446 -19.23 -13.59 11.08
C VAL A 446 -20.59 -12.96 10.77
N GLU A 447 -21.55 -13.69 10.23
CA GLU A 447 -22.87 -13.13 9.87
C GLU A 447 -23.60 -12.45 11.05
N PRO A 448 -23.58 -12.98 12.29
CA PRO A 448 -24.17 -12.29 13.45
C PRO A 448 -23.51 -10.95 13.78
N LEU A 449 -22.26 -10.70 13.34
CA LEU A 449 -21.57 -9.43 13.56
C LEU A 449 -22.25 -8.26 12.85
N ARG A 450 -22.86 -8.51 11.70
CA ARG A 450 -23.59 -7.50 10.92
C ARG A 450 -24.71 -6.85 11.75
N GLU A 451 -25.48 -7.65 12.45
CA GLU A 451 -26.56 -7.15 13.31
C GLU A 451 -26.02 -6.48 14.59
N LEU A 452 -24.97 -7.08 15.16
CA LEU A 452 -24.34 -6.57 16.36
C LEU A 452 -23.72 -5.19 16.15
N THR A 453 -22.96 -5.01 15.05
CA THR A 453 -22.26 -3.75 14.78
C THR A 453 -23.21 -2.59 14.52
N ARG A 454 -24.39 -2.83 13.94
CA ARG A 454 -25.42 -1.80 13.75
C ARG A 454 -25.86 -1.15 15.05
N LYS A 455 -25.83 -1.88 16.18
CA LYS A 455 -26.18 -1.35 17.50
C LYS A 455 -25.21 -0.29 17.99
N PHE A 456 -23.95 -0.34 17.53
CA PHE A 456 -22.86 0.54 17.96
C PHE A 456 -22.43 1.57 16.91
N LYS A 457 -23.14 1.65 15.76
CA LYS A 457 -22.77 2.56 14.66
C LYS A 457 -22.67 4.03 15.07
N ASP A 458 -23.44 4.45 16.07
CA ASP A 458 -23.50 5.83 16.55
C ASP A 458 -22.63 6.08 17.80
N SER A 459 -21.87 5.09 18.27
CA SER A 459 -20.94 5.25 19.38
C SER A 459 -19.85 6.26 19.03
N GLN A 460 -19.46 7.08 20.01
CA GLN A 460 -18.40 8.09 19.83
C GLN A 460 -17.02 7.45 19.78
N SER A 461 -16.81 6.39 20.57
CA SER A 461 -15.54 5.68 20.66
C SER A 461 -15.74 4.19 20.83
N VAL A 462 -14.73 3.40 20.48
CA VAL A 462 -14.64 1.96 20.71
C VAL A 462 -13.24 1.63 21.24
N LEU A 463 -13.16 0.88 22.31
CA LEU A 463 -11.89 0.43 22.86
C LEU A 463 -11.62 -1.03 22.46
N PHE A 464 -10.37 -1.32 22.13
CA PHE A 464 -9.91 -2.66 21.77
C PHE A 464 -8.89 -3.13 22.81
N LEU A 465 -9.10 -4.30 23.40
CA LEU A 465 -8.24 -4.83 24.45
C LEU A 465 -7.57 -6.12 24.02
N GLY A 466 -6.29 -6.23 24.29
CA GLY A 466 -5.52 -7.45 24.07
C GLY A 466 -4.41 -7.63 25.09
N ARG A 467 -3.90 -8.85 25.18
CA ARG A 467 -2.70 -9.21 25.95
C ARG A 467 -1.79 -10.06 25.07
N HIS A 468 -0.47 -9.96 25.27
CA HIS A 468 0.52 -10.70 24.48
C HIS A 468 0.30 -10.41 22.98
N VAL A 469 0.21 -11.41 22.10
CA VAL A 469 -0.11 -11.22 20.67
C VAL A 469 -1.48 -10.61 20.39
N GLY A 470 -2.39 -10.67 21.34
CA GLY A 470 -3.70 -10.00 21.25
C GLY A 470 -3.60 -8.48 21.32
N TYR A 471 -2.55 -7.90 21.92
CA TYR A 471 -2.38 -6.45 21.98
C TYR A 471 -2.12 -5.83 20.59
N PRO A 472 -1.12 -6.25 19.82
CA PRO A 472 -0.96 -5.74 18.45
C PRO A 472 -2.15 -6.05 17.53
N THR A 473 -2.88 -7.14 17.77
CA THR A 473 -4.14 -7.44 17.07
C THR A 473 -5.24 -6.44 17.43
N ALA A 474 -5.32 -6.02 18.69
CA ALA A 474 -6.25 -4.96 19.15
C ALA A 474 -5.89 -3.60 18.51
N LEU A 475 -4.61 -3.27 18.36
CA LEU A 475 -4.16 -2.09 17.64
C LEU A 475 -4.63 -2.11 16.18
N GLU A 476 -4.53 -3.26 15.52
CA GLU A 476 -4.99 -3.42 14.12
C GLU A 476 -6.51 -3.26 13.99
N GLY A 477 -7.30 -3.85 14.90
CA GLY A 477 -8.76 -3.67 14.93
C GLY A 477 -9.16 -2.21 15.12
N ALA A 478 -8.50 -1.51 16.03
CA ALA A 478 -8.71 -0.08 16.26
C ALA A 478 -8.34 0.76 15.03
N LEU A 479 -7.23 0.41 14.34
CA LEU A 479 -6.81 1.07 13.11
C LEU A 479 -7.87 0.91 12.02
N LYS A 480 -8.35 -0.30 11.77
CA LYS A 480 -9.39 -0.57 10.74
C LYS A 480 -10.67 0.22 11.03
N LEU A 481 -11.09 0.31 12.28
CA LEU A 481 -12.30 1.07 12.63
C LEU A 481 -12.11 2.58 12.42
N LYS A 482 -10.96 3.15 12.75
CA LYS A 482 -10.63 4.56 12.46
C LYS A 482 -10.67 4.84 10.96
N GLU A 483 -10.03 4.00 10.16
CA GLU A 483 -9.91 4.19 8.71
C GLU A 483 -11.27 4.17 7.99
N LEU A 484 -12.17 3.29 8.40
CA LEU A 484 -13.39 2.97 7.68
C LEU A 484 -14.64 3.66 8.25
N ALA A 485 -14.82 3.57 9.56
CA ALA A 485 -16.00 4.11 10.22
C ALA A 485 -15.83 5.57 10.71
N TYR A 486 -14.61 6.11 10.63
CA TYR A 486 -14.26 7.45 11.12
C TYR A 486 -14.63 7.66 12.59
N MET A 487 -14.49 6.59 13.38
CA MET A 487 -14.74 6.58 14.82
C MET A 487 -13.42 6.67 15.57
N HIS A 488 -13.43 7.36 16.72
CA HIS A 488 -12.28 7.30 17.61
C HIS A 488 -12.18 5.88 18.19
N ALA A 489 -11.12 5.17 17.84
CA ALA A 489 -10.88 3.81 18.28
C ALA A 489 -9.44 3.65 18.76
N GLU A 490 -9.26 3.01 19.92
CA GLU A 490 -7.94 2.80 20.50
C GLU A 490 -7.74 1.36 20.95
N GLY A 491 -6.52 0.85 20.70
CA GLY A 491 -6.07 -0.46 21.17
C GLY A 491 -5.19 -0.33 22.40
N PHE A 492 -5.48 -1.12 23.44
CA PHE A 492 -4.72 -1.11 24.69
C PHE A 492 -4.23 -2.50 25.06
N ALA A 493 -3.03 -2.55 25.63
CA ALA A 493 -2.65 -3.69 26.46
C ALA A 493 -3.58 -3.73 27.69
N GLY A 494 -4.30 -4.84 27.90
CA GLY A 494 -5.32 -4.92 28.94
C GLY A 494 -4.84 -4.54 30.34
N GLY A 495 -3.54 -4.73 30.66
CA GLY A 495 -2.94 -4.28 31.91
C GLY A 495 -2.84 -2.77 32.07
N GLU A 496 -2.69 -2.04 30.95
CA GLU A 496 -2.51 -0.58 30.93
C GLU A 496 -3.81 0.20 31.18
N LEU A 497 -4.98 -0.46 31.11
CA LEU A 497 -6.25 0.21 31.37
C LEU A 497 -6.26 1.00 32.68
N LYS A 498 -5.68 0.44 33.74
CA LYS A 498 -5.64 1.04 35.09
C LYS A 498 -4.76 2.27 35.18
N HIS A 499 -3.88 2.49 34.20
CA HIS A 499 -2.92 3.58 34.16
C HIS A 499 -3.43 4.80 33.37
N GLY A 500 -4.76 4.94 33.23
CA GLY A 500 -5.41 6.10 32.62
C GLY A 500 -6.59 5.76 31.72
N PRO A 501 -6.45 4.87 30.71
CA PRO A 501 -7.48 4.65 29.69
C PRO A 501 -8.85 4.22 30.21
N ILE A 502 -8.92 3.58 31.37
CA ILE A 502 -10.18 3.17 32.00
C ILE A 502 -11.11 4.35 32.31
N ALA A 503 -10.56 5.57 32.41
CA ALA A 503 -11.34 6.79 32.59
C ALA A 503 -12.23 7.13 31.37
N LEU A 504 -11.97 6.54 30.21
CA LEU A 504 -12.76 6.72 28.98
C LEU A 504 -14.02 5.85 28.95
N ILE A 505 -14.20 4.95 29.94
CA ILE A 505 -15.33 4.02 29.97
C ILE A 505 -16.53 4.70 30.60
N ASP A 506 -17.59 4.83 29.81
CA ASP A 506 -18.93 5.26 30.23
C ASP A 506 -19.94 4.14 29.97
N LYS A 507 -21.16 4.35 30.49
CA LYS A 507 -22.28 3.40 30.30
C LYS A 507 -22.57 3.22 28.81
N GLY A 508 -22.47 1.97 28.34
CA GLY A 508 -22.70 1.61 26.93
C GLY A 508 -21.49 1.70 26.03
N THR A 509 -20.31 2.12 26.55
CA THR A 509 -19.06 2.14 25.74
C THR A 509 -18.75 0.75 25.20
N PRO A 510 -18.64 0.55 23.86
CA PRO A 510 -18.27 -0.73 23.29
C PRO A 510 -16.78 -1.03 23.55
N VAL A 511 -16.51 -2.24 24.03
CA VAL A 511 -15.16 -2.75 24.26
C VAL A 511 -15.02 -4.08 23.54
N VAL A 512 -14.13 -4.16 22.57
CA VAL A 512 -13.79 -5.40 21.87
C VAL A 512 -12.57 -6.02 22.53
N ALA A 513 -12.73 -7.21 23.10
CA ALA A 513 -11.70 -7.90 23.86
C ALA A 513 -11.23 -9.18 23.15
N ILE A 514 -9.92 -9.31 22.91
CA ILE A 514 -9.32 -10.51 22.33
C ILE A 514 -8.87 -11.40 23.49
N MET A 515 -9.56 -12.54 23.67
CA MET A 515 -9.25 -13.50 24.73
C MET A 515 -8.01 -14.31 24.34
N PRO A 516 -6.99 -14.41 25.21
CA PRO A 516 -5.89 -15.35 25.04
C PRO A 516 -6.36 -16.81 25.09
N ALA A 517 -5.45 -17.75 24.77
CA ALA A 517 -5.73 -19.18 24.80
C ALA A 517 -6.34 -19.64 26.14
N GLU A 518 -7.27 -20.59 26.05
CA GLU A 518 -7.97 -21.17 27.19
C GLU A 518 -7.00 -21.70 28.26
N HIS A 519 -7.43 -21.61 29.55
CA HIS A 519 -6.65 -22.05 30.72
C HIS A 519 -5.25 -21.43 30.87
N SER A 520 -4.99 -20.31 30.20
CA SER A 520 -3.74 -19.56 30.36
C SER A 520 -3.87 -18.51 31.47
N VAL A 521 -2.76 -18.20 32.14
CA VAL A 521 -2.69 -17.05 33.08
C VAL A 521 -3.10 -15.74 32.38
N LEU A 522 -2.82 -15.63 31.08
CA LEU A 522 -3.22 -14.46 30.28
C LEU A 522 -4.74 -14.37 30.12
N ALA A 523 -5.45 -15.51 29.97
CA ALA A 523 -6.93 -15.54 29.91
C ALA A 523 -7.54 -15.09 31.22
N GLU A 524 -7.04 -15.54 32.38
CA GLU A 524 -7.46 -15.09 33.69
C GLU A 524 -7.27 -13.57 33.89
N LYS A 525 -6.11 -13.06 33.49
CA LYS A 525 -5.81 -11.60 33.54
C LYS A 525 -6.70 -10.81 32.63
N MET A 526 -7.02 -11.32 31.43
CA MET A 526 -7.93 -10.66 30.50
C MET A 526 -9.36 -10.66 31.01
N ALA A 527 -9.82 -11.77 31.60
CA ALA A 527 -11.12 -11.86 32.27
C ALA A 527 -11.25 -10.80 33.37
N SER A 528 -10.21 -10.59 34.19
CA SER A 528 -10.19 -9.53 35.20
C SER A 528 -10.32 -8.13 34.57
N ASN A 529 -9.60 -7.86 33.47
CA ASN A 529 -9.73 -6.57 32.78
C ASN A 529 -11.14 -6.35 32.20
N ILE A 530 -11.79 -7.41 31.70
CA ILE A 530 -13.16 -7.35 31.21
C ILE A 530 -14.11 -7.01 32.36
N GLN A 531 -13.96 -7.63 33.54
CA GLN A 531 -14.78 -7.31 34.73
C GLN A 531 -14.62 -5.84 35.15
N GLU A 532 -13.40 -5.29 35.06
CA GLU A 532 -13.12 -3.89 35.41
C GLU A 532 -13.85 -2.89 34.51
N VAL A 533 -13.88 -3.14 33.19
CA VAL A 533 -14.61 -2.26 32.24
C VAL A 533 -16.14 -2.46 32.38
N LYS A 534 -16.61 -3.69 32.59
CA LYS A 534 -18.02 -3.96 32.80
C LYS A 534 -18.55 -3.31 34.07
N ALA A 535 -17.76 -3.28 35.14
CA ALA A 535 -18.14 -2.59 36.39
C ALA A 535 -18.38 -1.07 36.19
N ARG A 536 -17.92 -0.50 35.06
CA ARG A 536 -18.14 0.90 34.69
C ARG A 536 -19.21 1.07 33.59
N GLY A 537 -19.88 -0.02 33.24
CA GLY A 537 -21.00 0.01 32.30
C GLY A 537 -20.63 -0.23 30.84
N ALA A 538 -19.41 -0.67 30.52
CA ALA A 538 -19.02 -1.06 29.17
C ALA A 538 -19.87 -2.23 28.66
N VAL A 539 -20.09 -2.27 27.32
CA VAL A 539 -20.63 -3.43 26.62
C VAL A 539 -19.48 -4.19 25.98
N VAL A 540 -19.24 -5.41 26.39
CA VAL A 540 -18.06 -6.19 25.98
C VAL A 540 -18.39 -7.19 24.90
N ILE A 541 -17.66 -7.11 23.79
CA ILE A 541 -17.65 -8.05 22.68
C ILE A 541 -16.34 -8.85 22.80
N ALA A 542 -16.40 -10.13 23.18
CA ALA A 542 -15.22 -10.98 23.28
C ALA A 542 -15.01 -11.82 22.02
N ILE A 543 -13.77 -11.89 21.53
CA ILE A 543 -13.32 -12.82 20.50
C ILE A 543 -12.56 -13.93 21.22
N SER A 544 -13.02 -15.18 21.17
CA SER A 544 -12.53 -16.28 22.01
C SER A 544 -12.61 -17.63 21.33
N GLU A 545 -11.64 -18.52 21.63
CA GLU A 545 -11.67 -19.93 21.24
C GLU A 545 -12.51 -20.81 22.21
N PHE A 546 -12.96 -20.25 23.33
CA PHE A 546 -13.74 -20.95 24.35
C PHE A 546 -14.95 -20.11 24.79
N ASP A 547 -15.90 -20.76 25.50
CA ASP A 547 -17.07 -20.08 26.03
C ASP A 547 -16.68 -19.18 27.20
N PHE A 548 -16.82 -17.87 27.04
CA PHE A 548 -16.48 -16.87 28.01
C PHE A 548 -17.75 -16.12 28.47
N ILE A 549 -18.24 -16.48 29.65
CA ILE A 549 -19.51 -15.96 30.23
C ILE A 549 -19.40 -14.47 30.62
N GLY A 550 -18.17 -13.94 30.76
CA GLY A 550 -17.93 -12.56 31.19
C GLY A 550 -18.25 -11.48 30.14
N ALA A 551 -18.46 -11.84 28.87
CA ALA A 551 -18.79 -10.91 27.79
C ALA A 551 -20.32 -10.76 27.62
N ASP A 552 -20.75 -9.62 27.04
CA ASP A 552 -22.14 -9.40 26.63
C ASP A 552 -22.41 -10.05 25.27
N HIS A 553 -21.40 -10.10 24.42
CA HIS A 553 -21.42 -10.77 23.12
C HIS A 553 -20.15 -11.59 22.95
N LEU A 554 -20.28 -12.80 22.40
CA LEU A 554 -19.18 -13.72 22.16
C LEU A 554 -19.06 -14.06 20.68
N ILE A 555 -17.85 -13.87 20.12
CA ILE A 555 -17.49 -14.28 18.77
C ILE A 555 -16.54 -15.46 18.92
N ARG A 556 -16.96 -16.62 18.40
CA ARG A 556 -16.15 -17.84 18.47
C ARG A 556 -15.15 -17.92 17.34
N ILE A 557 -13.91 -18.27 17.69
CA ILE A 557 -12.87 -18.62 16.73
C ILE A 557 -12.38 -20.06 17.01
N PRO A 558 -11.87 -20.79 16.02
CA PRO A 558 -11.30 -22.12 16.24
C PRO A 558 -10.07 -22.07 17.16
N LYS A 559 -9.88 -23.13 17.94
CA LYS A 559 -8.71 -23.28 18.78
C LYS A 559 -7.41 -23.34 17.95
N THR A 560 -6.39 -22.61 18.39
CA THR A 560 -5.07 -22.59 17.74
C THR A 560 -3.96 -22.30 18.75
N ASP A 561 -2.69 -22.40 18.33
CA ASP A 561 -1.57 -21.95 19.15
C ASP A 561 -1.71 -20.44 19.46
N GLN A 562 -1.32 -20.04 20.68
CA GLN A 562 -1.43 -18.64 21.13
C GLN A 562 -0.71 -17.67 20.18
N LEU A 563 0.45 -18.03 19.65
CA LEU A 563 1.19 -17.16 18.71
C LEU A 563 0.49 -17.01 17.36
N LEU A 564 -0.29 -17.99 16.93
CA LEU A 564 -0.99 -18.00 15.63
C LEU A 564 -2.41 -17.41 15.74
N GLN A 565 -2.92 -17.19 16.94
CA GLN A 565 -4.26 -16.65 17.21
C GLN A 565 -4.54 -15.32 16.47
N PRO A 566 -3.58 -14.39 16.27
CA PRO A 566 -3.80 -13.16 15.51
C PRO A 566 -4.39 -13.36 14.12
N VAL A 567 -4.01 -14.44 13.42
CA VAL A 567 -4.53 -14.76 12.06
C VAL A 567 -6.04 -15.02 12.09
N LEU A 568 -6.55 -15.61 13.18
CA LEU A 568 -7.96 -15.91 13.33
C LEU A 568 -8.73 -14.74 13.93
N SER A 569 -8.18 -14.09 14.95
CA SER A 569 -8.86 -13.03 15.69
C SER A 569 -8.96 -11.71 14.93
N VAL A 570 -8.09 -11.46 13.93
CA VAL A 570 -8.19 -10.25 13.09
C VAL A 570 -9.40 -10.28 12.15
N VAL A 571 -9.84 -11.45 11.71
CA VAL A 571 -10.96 -11.58 10.76
C VAL A 571 -12.26 -10.97 11.31
N PRO A 572 -12.73 -11.31 12.51
CA PRO A 572 -13.89 -10.63 13.12
C PRO A 572 -13.67 -9.12 13.28
N LEU A 573 -12.46 -8.67 13.60
CA LEU A 573 -12.15 -7.23 13.73
C LEU A 573 -12.31 -6.48 12.41
N GLN A 574 -11.86 -7.07 11.31
CA GLN A 574 -12.04 -6.53 9.96
C GLN A 574 -13.52 -6.47 9.58
N VAL A 575 -14.28 -7.52 9.89
CA VAL A 575 -15.74 -7.56 9.65
C VAL A 575 -16.47 -6.51 10.50
N ILE A 576 -16.12 -6.35 11.78
CA ILE A 576 -16.68 -5.29 12.64
C ILE A 576 -16.46 -3.92 12.02
N ALA A 577 -15.23 -3.62 11.58
CA ALA A 577 -14.90 -2.33 10.96
C ALA A 577 -15.65 -2.12 9.65
N TYR A 578 -15.72 -3.15 8.79
CA TYR A 578 -16.44 -3.13 7.53
C TYR A 578 -17.95 -2.88 7.74
N GLU A 579 -18.62 -3.69 8.57
CA GLU A 579 -20.06 -3.59 8.77
C GLU A 579 -20.44 -2.28 9.47
N MET A 580 -19.60 -1.79 10.40
CA MET A 580 -19.81 -0.50 11.05
C MET A 580 -19.74 0.65 10.04
N ALA A 581 -18.78 0.61 9.11
CA ALA A 581 -18.62 1.60 8.07
C ALA A 581 -19.80 1.58 7.08
N VAL A 582 -20.22 0.39 6.64
CA VAL A 582 -21.40 0.21 5.77
C VAL A 582 -22.67 0.73 6.45
N ALA A 583 -22.87 0.43 7.76
CA ALA A 583 -24.02 0.92 8.52
C ALA A 583 -24.04 2.46 8.68
N ARG A 584 -22.89 3.12 8.57
CA ARG A 584 -22.73 4.58 8.57
C ARG A 584 -22.83 5.18 7.16
N GLY A 585 -22.95 4.38 6.12
CA GLY A 585 -22.99 4.83 4.73
C GLY A 585 -21.65 5.30 4.17
N ASN A 586 -20.53 4.86 4.78
CA ASN A 586 -19.18 5.22 4.34
C ASN A 586 -18.73 4.35 3.15
N ASP A 587 -17.88 4.89 2.30
CA ASP A 587 -17.18 4.14 1.25
C ASP A 587 -16.06 3.30 1.89
N VAL A 588 -16.20 1.98 1.90
CA VAL A 588 -15.25 1.06 2.55
C VAL A 588 -14.06 0.72 1.66
N ASP A 589 -14.18 0.90 0.35
CA ASP A 589 -13.09 0.66 -0.59
C ASP A 589 -12.18 1.88 -0.74
N GLN A 590 -12.78 3.08 -0.66
CA GLN A 590 -12.11 4.37 -0.83
C GLN A 590 -12.47 5.33 0.33
N PRO A 591 -12.02 5.04 1.56
CA PRO A 591 -12.31 5.89 2.71
C PRO A 591 -11.62 7.25 2.56
N ARG A 592 -12.32 8.32 2.98
CA ARG A 592 -11.86 9.71 2.83
C ARG A 592 -10.47 9.93 3.43
N ASN A 593 -9.67 10.79 2.81
CA ASN A 593 -8.35 11.25 3.29
C ASN A 593 -7.29 10.13 3.39
N LEU A 594 -7.53 8.95 2.82
CA LEU A 594 -6.59 7.85 2.84
C LEU A 594 -6.16 7.46 1.41
N ALA A 595 -4.97 6.92 1.29
CA ALA A 595 -4.47 6.33 0.06
C ALA A 595 -3.93 4.92 0.34
N LYS A 596 -4.08 4.01 -0.62
CA LYS A 596 -3.61 2.61 -0.48
C LYS A 596 -2.11 2.50 -0.19
N SER A 597 -1.32 3.42 -0.70
CA SER A 597 0.12 3.45 -0.47
C SER A 597 0.60 4.90 -0.38
N VAL A 598 1.38 5.21 0.65
CA VAL A 598 1.95 6.54 0.89
C VAL A 598 3.36 6.56 0.29
N THR A 599 3.54 7.29 -0.82
CA THR A 599 4.80 7.37 -1.59
C THR A 599 5.45 8.74 -1.53
N VAL A 600 5.03 9.53 -0.58
CA VAL A 600 5.58 10.85 -0.23
C VAL A 600 5.86 10.88 1.27
N GLU A 601 6.83 11.68 1.70
CA GLU A 601 7.08 12.01 3.10
C GLU A 601 6.27 13.22 3.55
#